data_1b8d22cd7687fbd56db734c3a188aaff
#
_entry.id   1b8d22cd7687fbd56db734c3a188aaff
#
_cell.length_a   1.000
_cell.length_b   1.000
_cell.length_c   1.000
_cell.angle_alpha   90.00
_cell.angle_beta   90.00
_cell.angle_gamma   90.00
#
_symmetry.space_group_name_H-M   'P 1'
#
loop_
_entity.id
_entity.type
_entity.pdbx_description
1 polymer ?
#
loop_
_entity_poly.entity_id
_entity_poly.type
_entity_poly.pdbx_seq_one_letter_code
_entity_poly.pdbx_strand_id
1 'polypeptide(L)'
;MNQIERNMDPIPFTLLPDSAQVGSRGELHIGGIAVEDVATEFGTPLFIYDEEHIRSRCREAIAAFGEGVAYAGKAFLCLAMARLVHEEGLHLDVASEGELHTAITAGVPGQHIVLHGNNKSLDELSLARSHGVSRVVVDSFDELDRLRQLHLADGIVAPILLRVTPGVEAHTHEYVSTGQDDSKFGFGLTSGAATTAVDVARSNPGVELVGIHHHIGSQVFRAESFAQALEVVVGFSEPLELPELSVGGGLGVAYLESESAPSITQWGAMVSEACERLGVKARVSAEPGRSIAAQAAITVYSVGTVKELPGIRTYVAVDGGFGDNPRPMLYGSGYTSFMPGRVTEPRSALARIVGKHCESGDVLVREASIPEGVRVGDLLATPVTGAYGYSMGSSYNRIPRPSVVFVSNGTARLVVRRETLEDLISLDTVSYTHLTLPTKA
;
A
#
# COMPACT_ATOMS: atom_id res chain seq x y z
N MET A 1 23.08 -3.35 -27.90
CA MET A 1 22.02 -4.35 -27.65
C MET A 1 22.52 -5.23 -26.51
N ASN A 2 22.11 -4.92 -25.28
CA ASN A 2 22.39 -5.81 -24.15
C ASN A 2 21.61 -7.10 -24.39
N GLN A 3 22.29 -8.23 -24.44
CA GLN A 3 21.62 -9.53 -24.35
C GLN A 3 20.94 -9.59 -23.01
N ILE A 4 19.60 -9.51 -23.02
CA ILE A 4 18.78 -9.79 -21.84
C ILE A 4 18.99 -11.27 -21.56
N GLU A 5 19.62 -11.59 -20.46
CA GLU A 5 19.70 -12.97 -19.97
C GLU A 5 18.28 -13.48 -19.79
N ARG A 6 17.89 -14.45 -20.62
CA ARG A 6 16.57 -15.09 -20.48
C ARG A 6 16.59 -15.88 -19.19
N ASN A 7 15.81 -15.50 -18.23
CA ASN A 7 15.62 -16.34 -17.06
C ASN A 7 14.71 -17.53 -17.45
N MET A 8 15.34 -18.69 -17.62
CA MET A 8 14.68 -19.93 -18.02
C MET A 8 14.07 -20.68 -16.83
N ASP A 9 14.41 -20.28 -15.62
CA ASP A 9 13.96 -20.95 -14.41
C ASP A 9 12.47 -20.68 -14.13
N PRO A 10 11.79 -21.57 -13.41
CA PRO A 10 10.48 -21.30 -12.84
C PRO A 10 10.47 -20.05 -11.97
N ILE A 11 9.28 -19.46 -11.74
CA ILE A 11 9.19 -18.27 -10.87
C ILE A 11 9.74 -18.58 -9.46
N PRO A 12 10.62 -17.74 -8.88
CA PRO A 12 11.11 -17.97 -7.53
C PRO A 12 10.00 -17.74 -6.51
N PHE A 13 9.89 -18.64 -5.54
CA PHE A 13 8.90 -18.57 -4.48
C PHE A 13 9.10 -17.36 -3.55
N THR A 14 10.28 -16.73 -3.57
CA THR A 14 10.55 -15.48 -2.87
C THR A 14 9.70 -14.29 -3.31
N LEU A 15 9.07 -14.38 -4.50
CA LEU A 15 8.11 -13.39 -5.00
C LEU A 15 6.64 -13.76 -4.73
N LEU A 16 6.39 -14.97 -4.25
CA LEU A 16 5.04 -15.49 -3.97
C LEU A 16 4.69 -15.34 -2.49
N PRO A 17 3.40 -15.40 -2.12
CA PRO A 17 2.98 -15.47 -0.73
C PRO A 17 3.59 -16.66 0.02
N ASP A 18 3.75 -16.54 1.34
CA ASP A 18 4.43 -17.57 2.17
C ASP A 18 3.77 -18.95 2.10
N SER A 19 2.45 -19.02 1.89
CA SER A 19 1.71 -20.28 1.76
C SER A 19 1.74 -20.90 0.36
N ALA A 20 2.47 -20.28 -0.58
CA ALA A 20 2.56 -20.76 -1.95
C ALA A 20 3.16 -22.17 -2.01
N GLN A 21 2.48 -23.08 -2.69
CA GLN A 21 2.87 -24.48 -2.86
C GLN A 21 2.55 -24.97 -4.26
N VAL A 22 3.33 -25.95 -4.74
CA VAL A 22 3.08 -26.61 -6.00
C VAL A 22 2.16 -27.82 -5.76
N GLY A 23 1.05 -27.86 -6.46
CA GLY A 23 0.15 -29.02 -6.47
C GLY A 23 0.68 -30.16 -7.32
N SER A 24 -0.04 -31.28 -7.30
CA SER A 24 0.39 -32.53 -7.94
C SER A 24 0.47 -32.47 -9.47
N ARG A 25 -0.16 -31.50 -10.10
CA ARG A 25 -0.16 -31.27 -11.56
C ARG A 25 0.77 -30.14 -11.98
N GLY A 26 1.52 -29.55 -11.04
CA GLY A 26 2.37 -28.39 -11.30
C GLY A 26 1.65 -27.03 -11.21
N GLU A 27 0.41 -27.02 -10.69
CA GLU A 27 -0.39 -25.82 -10.44
C GLU A 27 0.01 -25.14 -9.12
N LEU A 28 -0.18 -23.82 -9.05
CA LEU A 28 0.05 -23.05 -7.84
C LEU A 28 -1.14 -23.09 -6.89
N HIS A 29 -0.86 -23.41 -5.63
CA HIS A 29 -1.78 -23.24 -4.50
C HIS A 29 -1.33 -22.07 -3.63
N ILE A 30 -2.27 -21.26 -3.14
CA ILE A 30 -2.07 -20.22 -2.14
C ILE A 30 -3.14 -20.40 -1.06
N GLY A 31 -2.77 -20.36 0.22
CA GLY A 31 -3.71 -20.59 1.32
C GLY A 31 -4.35 -21.98 1.29
N GLY A 32 -3.72 -22.96 0.61
CA GLY A 32 -4.21 -24.33 0.49
C GLY A 32 -5.25 -24.56 -0.62
N ILE A 33 -5.54 -23.57 -1.48
CA ILE A 33 -6.48 -23.68 -2.61
C ILE A 33 -5.77 -23.36 -3.93
N ALA A 34 -6.12 -24.10 -5.00
CA ALA A 34 -5.55 -23.85 -6.33
C ALA A 34 -5.98 -22.46 -6.87
N VAL A 35 -5.02 -21.70 -7.38
CA VAL A 35 -5.28 -20.38 -7.96
C VAL A 35 -6.28 -20.43 -9.11
N GLU A 36 -6.25 -21.50 -9.92
CA GLU A 36 -7.19 -21.72 -11.02
C GLU A 36 -8.64 -21.91 -10.52
N ASP A 37 -8.82 -22.59 -9.38
CA ASP A 37 -10.16 -22.78 -8.79
C ASP A 37 -10.73 -21.45 -8.29
N VAL A 38 -9.90 -20.63 -7.62
CA VAL A 38 -10.29 -19.28 -7.18
C VAL A 38 -10.64 -18.39 -8.38
N ALA A 39 -9.84 -18.44 -9.46
CA ALA A 39 -10.11 -17.69 -10.68
C ALA A 39 -11.40 -18.16 -11.39
N THR A 40 -11.70 -19.46 -11.33
CA THR A 40 -12.93 -20.03 -11.89
C THR A 40 -14.17 -19.56 -11.10
N GLU A 41 -14.08 -19.53 -9.77
CA GLU A 41 -15.20 -19.14 -8.91
C GLU A 41 -15.49 -17.62 -8.97
N PHE A 42 -14.44 -16.77 -8.90
CA PHE A 42 -14.61 -15.33 -8.77
C PHE A 42 -14.35 -14.54 -10.06
N GLY A 43 -13.91 -15.21 -11.13
CA GLY A 43 -13.57 -14.59 -12.42
C GLY A 43 -12.28 -13.78 -12.36
N THR A 44 -11.81 -13.32 -13.54
CA THR A 44 -10.64 -12.45 -13.71
C THR A 44 -11.04 -11.07 -14.27
N PRO A 45 -10.25 -10.01 -14.13
CA PRO A 45 -9.06 -9.90 -13.27
C PRO A 45 -9.40 -10.09 -11.79
N LEU A 46 -8.46 -10.61 -11.00
CA LEU A 46 -8.72 -11.01 -9.61
C LEU A 46 -7.49 -10.77 -8.75
N PHE A 47 -7.64 -10.08 -7.61
CA PHE A 47 -6.64 -10.06 -6.55
C PHE A 47 -6.85 -11.21 -5.58
N ILE A 48 -5.82 -12.04 -5.38
CA ILE A 48 -5.81 -13.12 -4.40
C ILE A 48 -4.79 -12.77 -3.33
N TYR A 49 -5.26 -12.58 -2.09
CA TYR A 49 -4.42 -12.30 -0.92
C TYR A 49 -4.34 -13.53 -0.03
N ASP A 50 -3.14 -13.91 0.35
CA ASP A 50 -2.88 -14.88 1.41
C ASP A 50 -3.11 -14.23 2.77
N GLU A 51 -4.18 -14.59 3.45
CA GLU A 51 -4.54 -14.01 4.74
C GLU A 51 -3.50 -14.34 5.82
N GLU A 52 -2.94 -15.55 5.84
CA GLU A 52 -1.94 -15.93 6.85
C GLU A 52 -0.61 -15.22 6.63
N HIS A 53 -0.23 -14.95 5.37
CA HIS A 53 0.94 -14.11 5.10
C HIS A 53 0.76 -12.72 5.70
N ILE A 54 -0.41 -12.07 5.50
CA ILE A 54 -0.68 -10.75 6.09
C ILE A 54 -0.58 -10.81 7.60
N ARG A 55 -1.24 -11.80 8.24
CA ARG A 55 -1.20 -11.99 9.71
C ARG A 55 0.22 -12.22 10.22
N SER A 56 1.01 -13.01 9.51
CA SER A 56 2.42 -13.26 9.83
C SER A 56 3.25 -11.97 9.79
N ARG A 57 3.08 -11.13 8.75
CA ARG A 57 3.78 -9.83 8.66
C ARG A 57 3.32 -8.85 9.73
N CYS A 58 2.05 -8.86 10.12
CA CYS A 58 1.55 -8.06 11.25
C CYS A 58 2.24 -8.46 12.56
N ARG A 59 2.30 -9.77 12.86
CA ARG A 59 2.99 -10.29 14.05
C ARG A 59 4.48 -9.97 14.04
N GLU A 60 5.13 -10.06 12.87
CA GLU A 60 6.54 -9.66 12.68
C GLU A 60 6.73 -8.17 13.01
N ALA A 61 5.82 -7.31 12.56
CA ALA A 61 5.88 -5.87 12.83
C ALA A 61 5.74 -5.55 14.33
N ILE A 62 4.81 -6.24 15.03
CA ILE A 62 4.67 -6.11 16.49
C ILE A 62 5.92 -6.61 17.22
N ALA A 63 6.47 -7.74 16.79
CA ALA A 63 7.70 -8.26 17.39
C ALA A 63 8.89 -7.33 17.20
N ALA A 64 8.95 -6.60 16.08
CA ALA A 64 10.03 -5.70 15.73
C ALA A 64 9.94 -4.30 16.40
N PHE A 65 8.72 -3.75 16.56
CA PHE A 65 8.52 -2.36 17.00
C PHE A 65 7.63 -2.23 18.26
N GLY A 66 7.04 -3.32 18.73
CA GLY A 66 6.22 -3.31 19.92
C GLY A 66 4.85 -2.67 19.74
N GLU A 67 4.27 -2.26 20.87
CA GLU A 67 2.96 -1.61 20.93
C GLU A 67 2.96 -0.26 20.21
N GLY A 68 1.89 0.02 19.48
CA GLY A 68 1.70 1.27 18.74
C GLY A 68 2.25 1.25 17.31
N VAL A 69 2.83 0.13 16.83
CA VAL A 69 3.11 -0.04 15.41
C VAL A 69 1.80 0.01 14.61
N ALA A 70 1.77 0.78 13.52
CA ALA A 70 0.57 0.99 12.73
C ALA A 70 0.72 0.40 11.30
N TYR A 71 -0.34 -0.19 10.79
CA TYR A 71 -0.42 -0.55 9.37
C TYR A 71 -0.80 0.67 8.53
N ALA A 72 0.01 1.04 7.54
CA ALA A 72 -0.31 2.13 6.63
C ALA A 72 -1.40 1.72 5.63
N GLY A 73 -2.64 2.12 5.89
CA GLY A 73 -3.85 1.74 5.16
C GLY A 73 -3.82 2.08 3.68
N LYS A 74 -3.13 3.15 3.29
CA LYS A 74 -2.92 3.53 1.87
C LYS A 74 -2.34 2.42 0.99
N ALA A 75 -1.62 1.45 1.58
CA ALA A 75 -1.06 0.33 0.83
C ALA A 75 -2.16 -0.58 0.26
N PHE A 76 -3.09 -0.99 1.11
CA PHE A 76 -4.34 -1.68 0.74
C PHE A 76 -5.33 -1.58 1.90
N LEU A 77 -6.52 -1.08 1.66
CA LEU A 77 -7.56 -0.94 2.66
C LEU A 77 -8.93 -1.37 2.13
N CYS A 78 -9.57 -2.24 2.88
CA CYS A 78 -10.99 -2.57 2.82
C CYS A 78 -11.45 -2.96 4.23
N LEU A 79 -12.74 -3.15 4.45
CA LEU A 79 -13.27 -3.50 5.78
C LEU A 79 -12.60 -4.76 6.36
N ALA A 80 -12.36 -5.77 5.52
CA ALA A 80 -11.72 -7.01 5.95
C ALA A 80 -10.26 -6.78 6.38
N MET A 81 -9.49 -5.98 5.62
CA MET A 81 -8.10 -5.67 5.94
C MET A 81 -8.00 -4.82 7.21
N ALA A 82 -8.84 -3.80 7.36
CA ALA A 82 -8.88 -2.97 8.56
C ALA A 82 -9.15 -3.81 9.82
N ARG A 83 -10.12 -4.73 9.74
CA ARG A 83 -10.43 -5.64 10.83
C ARG A 83 -9.29 -6.61 11.13
N LEU A 84 -8.69 -7.21 10.09
CA LEU A 84 -7.59 -8.17 10.23
C LEU A 84 -6.38 -7.55 10.94
N VAL A 85 -5.94 -6.37 10.52
CA VAL A 85 -4.76 -5.73 11.13
C VAL A 85 -5.04 -5.31 12.59
N HIS A 86 -6.27 -4.91 12.89
CA HIS A 86 -6.68 -4.62 14.26
C HIS A 86 -6.74 -5.90 15.13
N GLU A 87 -7.26 -7.01 14.59
CA GLU A 87 -7.25 -8.32 15.26
C GLU A 87 -5.85 -8.80 15.61
N GLU A 88 -4.86 -8.54 14.74
CA GLU A 88 -3.45 -8.84 14.99
C GLU A 88 -2.76 -7.83 15.92
N GLY A 89 -3.47 -6.80 16.41
CA GLY A 89 -2.99 -5.85 17.42
C GLY A 89 -2.29 -4.62 16.89
N LEU A 90 -2.29 -4.36 15.57
CA LEU A 90 -1.73 -3.13 15.01
C LEU A 90 -2.73 -1.98 15.14
N HIS A 91 -2.17 -0.78 15.24
CA HIS A 91 -2.92 0.43 14.91
C HIS A 91 -3.14 0.53 13.40
N LEU A 92 -4.08 1.37 12.98
CA LEU A 92 -4.34 1.66 11.56
C LEU A 92 -4.00 3.12 11.25
N ASP A 93 -3.03 3.34 10.37
CA ASP A 93 -2.71 4.64 9.80
C ASP A 93 -3.66 4.90 8.62
N VAL A 94 -4.40 6.01 8.71
CA VAL A 94 -5.34 6.49 7.70
C VAL A 94 -4.98 7.91 7.26
N ALA A 95 -5.10 8.21 5.97
CA ALA A 95 -4.64 9.45 5.37
C ALA A 95 -5.76 10.30 4.72
N SER A 96 -7.01 9.93 4.94
CA SER A 96 -8.19 10.64 4.42
C SER A 96 -9.45 10.30 5.23
N GLU A 97 -10.48 11.14 5.07
CA GLU A 97 -11.80 10.88 5.64
C GLU A 97 -12.38 9.51 5.20
N GLY A 98 -12.18 9.14 3.93
CA GLY A 98 -12.65 7.86 3.41
C GLY A 98 -11.97 6.66 4.05
N GLU A 99 -10.65 6.73 4.28
CA GLU A 99 -9.92 5.70 5.02
C GLU A 99 -10.32 5.66 6.49
N LEU A 100 -10.50 6.83 7.13
CA LEU A 100 -11.00 6.92 8.50
C LEU A 100 -12.41 6.33 8.63
N HIS A 101 -13.31 6.66 7.71
CA HIS A 101 -14.65 6.09 7.67
C HIS A 101 -14.62 4.56 7.50
N THR A 102 -13.73 4.06 6.65
CA THR A 102 -13.53 2.61 6.46
C THR A 102 -13.07 1.93 7.75
N ALA A 103 -12.11 2.53 8.46
CA ALA A 103 -11.62 2.03 9.75
C ALA A 103 -12.74 1.96 10.80
N ILE A 104 -13.49 3.05 10.96
CA ILE A 104 -14.62 3.14 11.89
C ILE A 104 -15.69 2.09 11.54
N THR A 105 -16.07 1.99 10.27
CA THR A 105 -17.07 1.02 9.78
C THR A 105 -16.60 -0.43 9.99
N ALA A 106 -15.31 -0.70 9.89
CA ALA A 106 -14.74 -2.01 10.20
C ALA A 106 -14.76 -2.35 11.69
N GLY A 107 -15.04 -1.37 12.56
CA GLY A 107 -15.08 -1.53 14.01
C GLY A 107 -13.73 -1.32 14.70
N VAL A 108 -12.77 -0.66 14.05
CA VAL A 108 -11.48 -0.30 14.66
C VAL A 108 -11.73 0.82 15.69
N PRO A 109 -11.39 0.63 16.97
CA PRO A 109 -11.55 1.68 17.97
C PRO A 109 -10.66 2.89 17.67
N GLY A 110 -11.15 4.11 17.94
CA GLY A 110 -10.41 5.34 17.65
C GLY A 110 -9.00 5.36 18.26
N GLN A 111 -8.84 4.85 19.46
CA GLN A 111 -7.54 4.71 20.13
C GLN A 111 -6.52 3.83 19.40
N HIS A 112 -6.94 3.09 18.37
CA HIS A 112 -6.06 2.30 17.49
C HIS A 112 -5.98 2.89 16.08
N ILE A 113 -6.35 4.16 15.89
CA ILE A 113 -6.28 4.86 14.62
C ILE A 113 -5.30 6.04 14.74
N VAL A 114 -4.44 6.21 13.73
CA VAL A 114 -3.54 7.35 13.56
C VAL A 114 -3.97 8.09 12.29
N LEU A 115 -4.27 9.40 12.39
CA LEU A 115 -4.71 10.20 11.24
C LEU A 115 -3.54 10.99 10.63
N HIS A 116 -3.21 10.68 9.40
CA HIS A 116 -2.23 11.35 8.55
C HIS A 116 -2.89 12.26 7.50
N GLY A 117 -2.07 12.92 6.67
CA GLY A 117 -2.49 13.77 5.56
C GLY A 117 -1.97 15.20 5.70
N ASN A 118 -1.56 15.80 4.58
CA ASN A 118 -1.00 17.14 4.54
C ASN A 118 -2.03 18.26 4.34
N ASN A 119 -3.30 17.91 4.19
CA ASN A 119 -4.40 18.88 4.01
C ASN A 119 -5.70 18.32 4.59
N LYS A 120 -5.73 18.15 5.91
CA LYS A 120 -6.93 17.66 6.61
C LYS A 120 -7.98 18.77 6.71
N SER A 121 -9.20 18.47 6.34
CA SER A 121 -10.34 19.37 6.46
C SER A 121 -10.78 19.53 7.92
N LEU A 122 -11.62 20.54 8.21
CA LEU A 122 -12.26 20.65 9.52
C LEU A 122 -13.16 19.45 9.84
N ASP A 123 -13.84 18.90 8.82
CA ASP A 123 -14.73 17.76 8.99
C ASP A 123 -13.93 16.49 9.30
N GLU A 124 -12.80 16.25 8.60
CA GLU A 124 -11.88 15.13 8.90
C GLU A 124 -11.35 15.22 10.33
N LEU A 125 -10.88 16.39 10.73
CA LEU A 125 -10.33 16.61 12.08
C LEU A 125 -11.43 16.48 13.16
N SER A 126 -12.64 16.96 12.89
CA SER A 126 -13.79 16.82 13.78
C SER A 126 -14.20 15.36 13.94
N LEU A 127 -14.30 14.61 12.82
CA LEU A 127 -14.61 13.19 12.84
C LEU A 127 -13.56 12.40 13.61
N ALA A 128 -12.28 12.64 13.36
CA ALA A 128 -11.18 11.97 14.06
C ALA A 128 -11.23 12.21 15.57
N ARG A 129 -11.40 13.46 16.00
CA ARG A 129 -11.45 13.85 17.40
C ARG A 129 -12.68 13.28 18.13
N SER A 130 -13.84 13.31 17.48
CA SER A 130 -15.08 12.76 18.05
C SER A 130 -15.02 11.24 18.24
N HIS A 131 -14.23 10.54 17.40
CA HIS A 131 -13.97 9.11 17.53
C HIS A 131 -12.80 8.78 18.46
N GLY A 132 -12.11 9.79 19.01
CA GLY A 132 -10.98 9.59 19.92
C GLY A 132 -9.81 8.88 19.25
N VAL A 133 -9.40 9.32 18.04
CA VAL A 133 -8.20 8.77 17.38
C VAL A 133 -6.97 8.93 18.28
N SER A 134 -6.10 7.93 18.26
CA SER A 134 -4.94 7.89 19.15
C SER A 134 -3.98 9.06 18.89
N ARG A 135 -3.80 9.43 17.63
CA ARG A 135 -2.87 10.49 17.21
C ARG A 135 -3.37 11.16 15.93
N VAL A 136 -3.16 12.48 15.87
CA VAL A 136 -3.21 13.25 14.62
C VAL A 136 -1.78 13.66 14.28
N VAL A 137 -1.28 13.23 13.13
CA VAL A 137 0.04 13.60 12.63
C VAL A 137 -0.08 14.94 11.90
N VAL A 138 0.41 16.00 12.51
CA VAL A 138 0.23 17.38 12.06
C VAL A 138 1.32 17.76 11.06
N ASP A 139 0.91 18.28 9.92
CA ASP A 139 1.76 18.60 8.78
C ASP A 139 1.99 20.11 8.58
N SER A 140 1.16 20.99 9.18
CA SER A 140 1.20 22.43 8.90
C SER A 140 0.70 23.31 10.06
N PHE A 141 1.06 24.59 10.03
CA PHE A 141 0.55 25.59 10.97
C PHE A 141 -0.97 25.80 10.82
N ASP A 142 -1.48 25.75 9.59
CA ASP A 142 -2.94 25.85 9.34
C ASP A 142 -3.70 24.72 10.03
N GLU A 143 -3.12 23.55 10.12
CA GLU A 143 -3.74 22.42 10.82
C GLU A 143 -3.74 22.63 12.34
N LEU A 144 -2.65 23.13 12.92
CA LEU A 144 -2.60 23.54 14.33
C LEU A 144 -3.67 24.59 14.66
N ASP A 145 -3.90 25.54 13.75
CA ASP A 145 -4.96 26.56 13.92
C ASP A 145 -6.37 25.95 13.81
N ARG A 146 -6.60 25.03 12.86
CA ARG A 146 -7.87 24.28 12.75
C ARG A 146 -8.18 23.49 14.03
N LEU A 147 -7.19 22.81 14.59
CA LEU A 147 -7.35 22.08 15.86
C LEU A 147 -7.69 23.00 17.02
N ARG A 148 -7.08 24.20 17.08
CA ARG A 148 -7.43 25.23 18.05
C ARG A 148 -8.87 25.73 17.86
N GLN A 149 -9.28 26.01 16.63
CA GLN A 149 -10.66 26.42 16.32
C GLN A 149 -11.69 25.39 16.77
N LEU A 150 -11.45 24.12 16.48
CA LEU A 150 -12.33 23.02 16.88
C LEU A 150 -12.39 22.89 18.41
N HIS A 151 -11.27 23.00 19.10
CA HIS A 151 -11.21 22.98 20.57
C HIS A 151 -12.05 24.11 21.19
N LEU A 152 -12.01 25.30 20.64
CA LEU A 152 -12.82 26.43 21.13
C LEU A 152 -14.32 26.17 21.00
N ALA A 153 -14.74 25.30 20.08
CA ALA A 153 -16.13 24.93 19.85
C ALA A 153 -16.60 23.77 20.74
N ASP A 154 -15.75 22.78 21.02
CA ASP A 154 -16.16 21.52 21.67
C ASP A 154 -15.34 21.11 22.92
N GLY A 155 -14.22 21.78 23.18
CA GLY A 155 -13.36 21.52 24.33
C GLY A 155 -12.49 20.28 24.21
N ILE A 156 -12.52 19.53 23.08
CA ILE A 156 -11.74 18.31 22.90
C ILE A 156 -10.28 18.70 22.60
N VAL A 157 -9.33 18.05 23.28
CA VAL A 157 -7.88 18.15 23.04
C VAL A 157 -7.45 16.97 22.20
N ALA A 158 -6.71 17.22 21.12
CA ALA A 158 -6.19 16.19 20.23
C ALA A 158 -4.74 15.81 20.60
N PRO A 159 -4.43 14.54 20.89
CA PRO A 159 -3.04 14.09 20.97
C PRO A 159 -2.39 14.13 19.59
N ILE A 160 -1.25 14.83 19.47
CA ILE A 160 -0.61 15.03 18.17
C ILE A 160 0.84 14.55 18.15
N LEU A 161 1.27 14.10 16.96
CA LEU A 161 2.67 14.06 16.55
C LEU A 161 2.94 15.20 15.56
N LEU A 162 4.05 15.91 15.68
CA LEU A 162 4.48 16.82 14.63
C LEU A 162 5.31 16.06 13.60
N ARG A 163 4.90 16.12 12.34
CA ARG A 163 5.67 15.55 11.26
C ARG A 163 6.82 16.47 10.89
N VAL A 164 8.05 15.96 10.98
CA VAL A 164 9.25 16.71 10.62
C VAL A 164 9.91 16.13 9.38
N THR A 165 10.56 17.01 8.62
CA THR A 165 11.30 16.62 7.42
C THR A 165 12.80 16.76 7.71
N PRO A 166 13.55 15.64 7.77
CA PRO A 166 14.94 15.63 8.21
C PRO A 166 15.95 16.20 7.20
N GLY A 167 15.55 16.51 5.95
CA GLY A 167 16.47 16.96 4.91
C GLY A 167 17.41 15.87 4.37
N VAL A 168 17.10 14.59 4.63
CA VAL A 168 17.92 13.45 4.18
C VAL A 168 17.36 12.89 2.88
N GLU A 169 18.23 12.72 1.88
CA GLU A 169 17.87 12.04 0.64
C GLU A 169 17.82 10.52 0.84
N ALA A 170 16.62 9.94 0.79
CA ALA A 170 16.50 8.53 0.51
C ALA A 170 16.71 8.33 -1.00
N HIS A 171 17.66 7.48 -1.41
CA HIS A 171 17.89 7.14 -2.83
C HIS A 171 16.71 6.31 -3.37
N THR A 172 15.60 6.98 -3.63
CA THR A 172 14.35 6.41 -4.14
C THR A 172 13.90 7.18 -5.38
N HIS A 173 12.87 6.68 -6.08
CA HIS A 173 12.27 7.41 -7.21
C HIS A 173 11.74 8.78 -6.76
N GLU A 174 11.94 9.83 -7.56
CA GLU A 174 11.59 11.22 -7.27
C GLU A 174 10.17 11.41 -6.71
N TYR A 175 9.17 10.69 -7.27
CA TYR A 175 7.76 10.78 -6.82
C TYR A 175 7.47 10.12 -5.47
N VAL A 176 8.41 9.41 -4.86
CA VAL A 176 8.21 8.70 -3.58
C VAL A 176 9.21 9.14 -2.50
N SER A 177 10.07 10.13 -2.78
CA SER A 177 10.94 10.76 -1.81
C SER A 177 10.17 11.83 -1.02
N THR A 178 10.23 11.79 0.31
CA THR A 178 9.48 12.72 1.20
C THR A 178 10.33 13.30 2.31
N GLY A 179 11.59 12.90 2.42
CA GLY A 179 12.53 13.36 3.44
C GLY A 179 13.31 14.63 3.10
N GLN A 180 13.11 15.20 1.90
CA GLN A 180 13.83 16.36 1.39
C GLN A 180 13.22 17.66 1.90
N ASP A 181 14.00 18.76 1.93
CA ASP A 181 13.53 20.10 2.32
C ASP A 181 12.42 20.63 1.41
N ASP A 182 12.45 20.34 0.10
CA ASP A 182 11.36 20.60 -0.83
C ASP A 182 10.32 19.48 -0.79
N SER A 183 9.49 19.51 0.22
CA SER A 183 8.42 18.54 0.45
C SER A 183 7.11 19.25 0.82
N LYS A 184 5.99 18.78 0.29
CA LYS A 184 4.67 19.23 0.72
C LYS A 184 4.28 18.72 2.12
N PHE A 185 5.11 17.88 2.74
CA PHE A 185 4.83 17.23 4.00
C PHE A 185 5.72 17.76 5.11
N GLY A 186 5.10 18.01 6.27
CA GLY A 186 5.78 18.24 7.53
C GLY A 186 6.52 19.58 7.62
N PHE A 187 7.19 19.76 8.76
CA PHE A 187 7.97 20.94 9.10
C PHE A 187 9.46 20.66 8.88
N GLY A 188 10.13 21.47 8.05
CA GLY A 188 11.56 21.35 7.79
C GLY A 188 12.40 21.61 9.04
N LEU A 189 13.37 20.73 9.31
CA LEU A 189 14.34 20.94 10.40
C LEU A 189 15.34 22.03 10.05
N THR A 190 15.86 22.03 8.81
CA THR A 190 16.86 23.01 8.32
C THR A 190 16.34 24.43 8.28
N SER A 191 15.05 24.62 7.99
CA SER A 191 14.41 25.95 7.95
C SER A 191 14.05 26.52 9.33
N GLY A 192 14.14 25.71 10.40
CA GLY A 192 13.67 26.07 11.74
C GLY A 192 12.15 26.02 11.91
N ALA A 193 11.40 25.63 10.87
CA ALA A 193 9.94 25.52 10.94
C ALA A 193 9.49 24.49 11.99
N ALA A 194 10.23 23.40 12.16
CA ALA A 194 9.93 22.38 13.18
C ALA A 194 10.03 22.93 14.60
N THR A 195 11.04 23.75 14.92
CA THR A 195 11.17 24.41 16.23
C THR A 195 10.00 25.34 16.50
N THR A 196 9.64 26.16 15.50
CA THR A 196 8.47 27.06 15.61
C THR A 196 7.17 26.25 15.81
N ALA A 197 7.03 25.11 15.12
CA ALA A 197 5.84 24.26 15.27
C ALA A 197 5.72 23.67 16.68
N VAL A 198 6.83 23.30 17.32
CA VAL A 198 6.85 22.85 18.73
C VAL A 198 6.35 23.96 19.66
N ASP A 199 6.83 25.18 19.48
CA ASP A 199 6.41 26.33 20.32
C ASP A 199 4.92 26.65 20.14
N VAL A 200 4.44 26.62 18.88
CA VAL A 200 3.02 26.83 18.57
C VAL A 200 2.17 25.69 19.15
N ALA A 201 2.59 24.45 19.01
CA ALA A 201 1.85 23.31 19.55
C ALA A 201 1.77 23.35 21.09
N ARG A 202 2.88 23.67 21.78
CA ARG A 202 2.92 23.78 23.25
C ARG A 202 2.04 24.93 23.80
N SER A 203 1.82 25.97 23.00
CA SER A 203 0.94 27.11 23.38
C SER A 203 -0.52 26.90 22.92
N ASN A 204 -0.81 25.88 22.15
CA ASN A 204 -2.14 25.63 21.59
C ASN A 204 -2.98 24.78 22.55
N PRO A 205 -4.09 25.31 23.13
CA PRO A 205 -4.92 24.57 24.07
C PRO A 205 -5.68 23.40 23.43
N GLY A 206 -5.80 23.38 22.10
CA GLY A 206 -6.54 22.34 21.36
C GLY A 206 -5.74 21.07 21.07
N VAL A 207 -4.45 21.04 21.45
CA VAL A 207 -3.58 19.89 21.18
C VAL A 207 -2.73 19.50 22.38
N GLU A 208 -2.39 18.22 22.46
CA GLU A 208 -1.37 17.67 23.33
C GLU A 208 -0.22 17.16 22.47
N LEU A 209 0.92 17.83 22.50
CA LEU A 209 2.11 17.38 21.77
C LEU A 209 2.74 16.19 22.49
N VAL A 210 2.56 14.99 21.93
CA VAL A 210 3.05 13.75 22.53
C VAL A 210 4.27 13.15 21.83
N GLY A 211 4.63 13.66 20.64
CA GLY A 211 5.80 13.12 19.95
C GLY A 211 6.11 13.77 18.61
N ILE A 212 7.14 13.19 17.99
CA ILE A 212 7.61 13.57 16.66
C ILE A 212 7.41 12.40 15.71
N HIS A 213 7.05 12.69 14.48
CA HIS A 213 6.95 11.74 13.38
C HIS A 213 7.88 12.15 12.24
N HIS A 214 8.51 11.19 11.59
CA HIS A 214 9.17 11.42 10.31
C HIS A 214 8.91 10.30 9.33
N HIS A 215 9.07 10.58 8.03
CA HIS A 215 8.94 9.60 6.97
C HIS A 215 9.87 9.99 5.82
N ILE A 216 10.79 9.11 5.46
CA ILE A 216 11.88 9.44 4.51
C ILE A 216 11.56 9.10 3.06
N GLY A 217 10.48 8.39 2.80
CA GLY A 217 10.09 7.98 1.46
C GLY A 217 9.54 6.57 1.40
N SER A 218 9.40 6.06 0.19
CA SER A 218 8.85 4.72 -0.06
C SER A 218 9.81 3.90 -0.92
N GLN A 219 9.76 2.57 -0.77
CA GLN A 219 10.64 1.64 -1.48
C GLN A 219 12.13 1.87 -1.13
N VAL A 220 12.40 2.06 0.16
CA VAL A 220 13.73 2.23 0.70
C VAL A 220 14.35 0.85 0.94
N PHE A 221 15.39 0.53 0.18
CA PHE A 221 16.11 -0.75 0.27
C PHE A 221 17.34 -0.71 1.19
N ARG A 222 17.82 0.51 1.51
CA ARG A 222 19.01 0.67 2.33
C ARG A 222 18.62 1.00 3.76
N ALA A 223 18.95 0.09 4.63
CA ALA A 223 18.73 0.23 6.07
C ALA A 223 19.43 1.47 6.65
N GLU A 224 20.60 1.80 6.12
CA GLU A 224 21.43 2.95 6.53
C GLU A 224 20.70 4.30 6.36
N SER A 225 19.80 4.41 5.35
CA SER A 225 19.03 5.64 5.14
C SER A 225 18.08 5.93 6.31
N PHE A 226 17.50 4.88 6.93
CA PHE A 226 16.69 5.03 8.13
C PHE A 226 17.54 5.47 9.33
N ALA A 227 18.72 4.89 9.52
CA ALA A 227 19.61 5.24 10.61
C ALA A 227 20.12 6.70 10.50
N GLN A 228 20.46 7.16 9.29
CA GLN A 228 20.88 8.56 9.07
C GLN A 228 19.74 9.56 9.37
N ALA A 229 18.53 9.27 8.91
CA ALA A 229 17.38 10.11 9.19
C ALA A 229 17.08 10.15 10.71
N LEU A 230 17.18 8.99 11.35
CA LEU A 230 16.96 8.87 12.79
C LEU A 230 17.98 9.69 13.58
N GLU A 231 19.28 9.72 13.20
CA GLU A 231 20.29 10.58 13.85
C GLU A 231 19.89 12.05 13.83
N VAL A 232 19.45 12.56 12.67
CA VAL A 232 19.04 13.96 12.51
C VAL A 232 17.80 14.25 13.36
N VAL A 233 16.79 13.36 13.30
CA VAL A 233 15.52 13.55 14.01
C VAL A 233 15.71 13.43 15.53
N VAL A 234 16.51 12.50 16.01
CA VAL A 234 16.82 12.33 17.44
C VAL A 234 17.55 13.58 17.99
N GLY A 235 18.51 14.12 17.23
CA GLY A 235 19.17 15.38 17.60
C GLY A 235 18.21 16.55 17.85
N PHE A 236 17.07 16.55 17.15
CA PHE A 236 15.99 17.51 17.34
C PHE A 236 15.01 17.12 18.45
N SER A 237 14.57 15.85 18.48
CA SER A 237 13.46 15.40 19.33
C SER A 237 13.86 15.09 20.77
N GLU A 238 15.06 14.57 21.02
CA GLU A 238 15.49 14.16 22.37
C GLU A 238 15.48 15.33 23.38
N PRO A 239 15.94 16.56 23.04
CA PRO A 239 15.84 17.70 23.95
C PRO A 239 14.41 18.15 24.29
N LEU A 240 13.41 17.68 23.53
CA LEU A 240 11.99 18.02 23.76
C LEU A 240 11.37 17.14 24.86
N GLU A 241 12.00 16.02 25.20
CA GLU A 241 11.57 15.04 26.23
C GLU A 241 10.14 14.51 25.96
N LEU A 242 9.79 14.32 24.68
CA LEU A 242 8.47 13.81 24.29
C LEU A 242 8.42 12.28 24.41
N PRO A 243 7.27 11.70 24.78
CA PRO A 243 7.17 10.27 25.04
C PRO A 243 7.20 9.39 23.78
N GLU A 244 6.99 9.95 22.58
CA GLU A 244 6.83 9.16 21.35
C GLU A 244 7.69 9.65 20.19
N LEU A 245 8.22 8.70 19.41
CA LEU A 245 8.92 8.94 18.16
C LEU A 245 8.45 7.92 17.12
N SER A 246 7.78 8.36 16.05
CA SER A 246 7.47 7.50 14.90
C SER A 246 8.53 7.66 13.81
N VAL A 247 9.11 6.53 13.39
CA VAL A 247 10.04 6.49 12.26
C VAL A 247 9.32 6.37 10.91
N GLY A 248 7.98 6.42 10.93
CA GLY A 248 7.16 6.26 9.74
C GLY A 248 7.27 4.88 9.10
N GLY A 249 7.02 4.83 7.81
CA GLY A 249 7.17 3.62 7.01
C GLY A 249 8.24 3.78 5.93
N GLY A 250 8.04 3.03 4.83
CA GLY A 250 8.88 3.19 3.65
C GLY A 250 9.74 1.98 3.31
N LEU A 251 9.79 0.95 4.15
CA LEU A 251 10.53 -0.29 3.87
C LEU A 251 10.14 -0.85 2.49
N GLY A 252 11.15 -1.09 1.65
CA GLY A 252 11.00 -1.65 0.31
C GLY A 252 10.67 -3.14 0.32
N VAL A 253 10.17 -3.62 -0.82
CA VAL A 253 10.01 -5.05 -1.10
C VAL A 253 10.53 -5.35 -2.50
N ALA A 254 11.02 -6.56 -2.73
CA ALA A 254 11.44 -7.03 -4.05
C ALA A 254 10.20 -7.25 -4.94
N TYR A 255 10.22 -6.70 -6.15
CA TYR A 255 9.22 -6.92 -7.21
C TYR A 255 9.77 -7.79 -8.34
N LEU A 256 11.09 -7.85 -8.45
CA LEU A 256 11.81 -8.63 -9.44
C LEU A 256 12.75 -9.63 -8.77
N GLU A 257 13.08 -10.68 -9.49
CA GLU A 257 14.00 -11.74 -9.04
C GLU A 257 15.41 -11.22 -8.75
N SER A 258 15.81 -10.13 -9.40
CA SER A 258 17.11 -9.47 -9.21
C SER A 258 17.17 -8.51 -8.01
N GLU A 259 16.03 -8.27 -7.36
CA GLU A 259 15.94 -7.37 -6.21
C GLU A 259 15.98 -8.16 -4.89
N SER A 260 16.49 -7.52 -3.86
CA SER A 260 16.39 -7.99 -2.48
C SER A 260 16.04 -6.83 -1.56
N ALA A 261 15.23 -7.08 -0.55
CA ALA A 261 14.83 -6.10 0.45
C ALA A 261 15.01 -6.67 1.86
N PRO A 262 15.33 -5.84 2.86
CA PRO A 262 15.37 -6.29 4.24
C PRO A 262 13.97 -6.69 4.72
N SER A 263 13.91 -7.65 5.65
CA SER A 263 12.67 -8.01 6.33
C SER A 263 12.25 -6.92 7.34
N ILE A 264 11.02 -6.99 7.82
CA ILE A 264 10.53 -6.11 8.90
C ILE A 264 11.38 -6.33 10.17
N THR A 265 11.74 -7.58 10.46
CA THR A 265 12.63 -7.93 11.59
C THR A 265 13.99 -7.28 11.47
N GLN A 266 14.62 -7.33 10.29
CA GLN A 266 15.92 -6.69 10.05
C GLN A 266 15.83 -5.16 10.17
N TRP A 267 14.76 -4.57 9.67
CA TRP A 267 14.50 -3.14 9.82
C TRP A 267 14.32 -2.74 11.28
N GLY A 268 13.51 -3.48 12.04
CA GLY A 268 13.31 -3.23 13.47
C GLY A 268 14.59 -3.36 14.28
N ALA A 269 15.39 -4.40 14.03
CA ALA A 269 16.67 -4.60 14.70
C ALA A 269 17.62 -3.41 14.48
N MET A 270 17.71 -2.93 13.25
CA MET A 270 18.57 -1.78 12.91
C MET A 270 18.07 -0.48 13.55
N VAL A 271 16.74 -0.23 13.55
CA VAL A 271 16.17 0.95 14.23
C VAL A 271 16.43 0.87 15.73
N SER A 272 16.27 -0.31 16.35
CA SER A 272 16.56 -0.53 17.78
C SER A 272 18.03 -0.26 18.11
N GLU A 273 18.96 -0.81 17.33
CA GLU A 273 20.41 -0.57 17.51
C GLU A 273 20.76 0.92 17.37
N ALA A 274 20.18 1.61 16.39
CA ALA A 274 20.38 3.04 16.23
C ALA A 274 19.82 3.84 17.42
N CYS A 275 18.64 3.50 17.92
CA CYS A 275 18.03 4.12 19.09
C CYS A 275 18.87 3.92 20.36
N GLU A 276 19.38 2.72 20.59
CA GLU A 276 20.27 2.42 21.72
C GLU A 276 21.57 3.25 21.65
N ARG A 277 22.20 3.30 20.48
CA ARG A 277 23.41 4.09 20.25
C ARG A 277 23.18 5.61 20.45
N LEU A 278 22.02 6.10 20.10
CA LEU A 278 21.63 7.52 20.23
C LEU A 278 21.03 7.86 21.59
N GLY A 279 20.79 6.89 22.45
CA GLY A 279 20.22 7.08 23.79
C GLY A 279 18.75 7.51 23.80
N VAL A 280 17.97 7.10 22.78
CA VAL A 280 16.54 7.45 22.65
C VAL A 280 15.75 6.90 23.83
N LYS A 281 15.00 7.77 24.53
CA LYS A 281 14.14 7.40 25.65
C LYS A 281 12.67 7.28 25.26
N ALA A 282 12.28 7.95 24.17
CA ALA A 282 10.93 7.91 23.65
C ALA A 282 10.55 6.49 23.21
N ARG A 283 9.27 6.14 23.31
CA ARG A 283 8.74 4.93 22.69
C ARG A 283 8.79 5.10 21.16
N VAL A 284 9.52 4.20 20.51
CA VAL A 284 9.68 4.23 19.05
C VAL A 284 8.61 3.36 18.40
N SER A 285 7.94 3.88 17.38
CA SER A 285 6.95 3.17 16.57
C SER A 285 7.26 3.31 15.08
N ALA A 286 6.62 2.45 14.26
CA ALA A 286 6.78 2.42 12.80
C ALA A 286 5.43 2.21 12.11
N GLU A 287 5.40 2.47 10.79
CA GLU A 287 4.18 2.43 9.98
C GLU A 287 4.39 1.59 8.70
N PRO A 288 4.64 0.26 8.83
CA PRO A 288 4.76 -0.61 7.67
C PRO A 288 3.43 -0.72 6.92
N GLY A 289 3.46 -0.59 5.60
CA GLY A 289 2.30 -0.81 4.74
C GLY A 289 2.66 -1.78 3.62
N ARG A 290 3.55 -1.35 2.71
CA ARG A 290 4.03 -2.16 1.59
C ARG A 290 4.62 -3.49 2.04
N SER A 291 5.46 -3.49 3.05
CA SER A 291 6.12 -4.69 3.56
C SER A 291 5.16 -5.71 4.21
N ILE A 292 3.96 -5.29 4.59
CA ILE A 292 2.90 -6.21 5.06
C ILE A 292 2.07 -6.75 3.89
N ALA A 293 1.65 -5.88 2.97
CA ALA A 293 0.61 -6.23 2.00
C ALA A 293 1.14 -6.69 0.63
N ALA A 294 2.30 -6.19 0.17
CA ALA A 294 2.68 -6.31 -1.24
C ALA A 294 2.87 -7.77 -1.68
N GLN A 295 3.72 -8.53 -0.99
CA GLN A 295 4.03 -9.91 -1.33
C GLN A 295 2.88 -10.87 -0.95
N ALA A 296 1.98 -10.46 -0.08
CA ALA A 296 0.82 -11.25 0.31
C ALA A 296 -0.16 -11.50 -0.84
N ALA A 297 -0.03 -10.82 -1.99
CA ALA A 297 -1.00 -10.99 -3.06
C ALA A 297 -0.38 -11.14 -4.46
N ILE A 298 -1.16 -11.82 -5.28
CA ILE A 298 -1.00 -11.90 -6.73
C ILE A 298 -2.23 -11.32 -7.42
N THR A 299 -2.07 -10.81 -8.65
CA THR A 299 -3.21 -10.49 -9.52
C THR A 299 -3.26 -11.49 -10.65
N VAL A 300 -4.42 -12.13 -10.84
CA VAL A 300 -4.66 -13.15 -11.86
C VAL A 300 -5.50 -12.55 -12.99
N TYR A 301 -5.11 -12.86 -14.20
CA TYR A 301 -5.72 -12.39 -15.44
C TYR A 301 -6.01 -13.55 -16.39
N SER A 302 -7.02 -13.42 -17.25
CA SER A 302 -7.24 -14.28 -18.40
C SER A 302 -6.60 -13.68 -19.66
N VAL A 303 -5.91 -14.52 -20.43
CA VAL A 303 -5.39 -14.16 -21.75
C VAL A 303 -6.54 -14.03 -22.73
N GLY A 304 -6.72 -12.83 -23.29
CA GLY A 304 -7.75 -12.53 -24.28
C GLY A 304 -7.23 -12.54 -25.73
N THR A 305 -5.96 -12.20 -25.94
CA THR A 305 -5.36 -12.15 -27.29
C THR A 305 -3.86 -12.44 -27.20
N VAL A 306 -3.37 -13.24 -28.13
CA VAL A 306 -1.94 -13.40 -28.40
C VAL A 306 -1.65 -12.87 -29.80
N LYS A 307 -0.76 -11.88 -29.89
CA LYS A 307 -0.38 -11.24 -31.16
C LYS A 307 1.10 -11.36 -31.40
N GLU A 308 1.48 -12.16 -32.36
CA GLU A 308 2.85 -12.32 -32.79
C GLU A 308 3.19 -11.30 -33.88
N LEU A 309 4.30 -10.60 -33.70
CA LEU A 309 4.91 -9.74 -34.70
C LEU A 309 6.26 -10.37 -35.07
N PRO A 310 6.35 -11.06 -36.22
CA PRO A 310 7.54 -11.81 -36.60
C PRO A 310 8.80 -10.95 -36.58
N GLY A 311 9.84 -11.41 -35.89
CA GLY A 311 11.12 -10.70 -35.75
C GLY A 311 11.11 -9.47 -34.83
N ILE A 312 9.96 -9.14 -34.22
CA ILE A 312 9.81 -7.99 -33.32
C ILE A 312 9.50 -8.48 -31.90
N ARG A 313 8.29 -9.02 -31.65
CA ARG A 313 7.87 -9.53 -30.33
C ARG A 313 6.50 -10.22 -30.36
N THR A 314 6.20 -10.92 -29.28
CA THR A 314 4.85 -11.40 -28.95
C THR A 314 4.20 -10.49 -27.92
N TYR A 315 2.99 -10.02 -28.20
CA TYR A 315 2.10 -9.39 -27.23
C TYR A 315 1.12 -10.41 -26.69
N VAL A 316 0.96 -10.43 -25.37
CA VAL A 316 -0.10 -11.19 -24.69
C VAL A 316 -0.99 -10.18 -23.97
N ALA A 317 -2.20 -10.01 -24.49
CA ALA A 317 -3.18 -9.09 -23.92
C ALA A 317 -4.09 -9.81 -22.94
N VAL A 318 -4.26 -9.22 -21.77
CA VAL A 318 -5.07 -9.76 -20.69
C VAL A 318 -6.33 -8.91 -20.44
N ASP A 319 -7.26 -9.45 -19.67
CA ASP A 319 -8.55 -8.83 -19.38
C ASP A 319 -8.52 -7.70 -18.33
N GLY A 320 -7.37 -7.43 -17.71
CA GLY A 320 -7.09 -6.28 -16.85
C GLY A 320 -6.13 -5.29 -17.49
N GLY A 321 -5.35 -4.57 -16.68
CA GLY A 321 -4.36 -3.62 -17.16
C GLY A 321 -3.92 -2.61 -16.10
N PHE A 322 -3.48 -1.40 -16.52
CA PHE A 322 -3.01 -0.38 -15.57
C PHE A 322 -4.12 0.12 -14.63
N GLY A 323 -5.39 -0.08 -14.96
CA GLY A 323 -6.51 0.18 -14.04
C GLY A 323 -6.46 -0.69 -12.79
N ASP A 324 -5.83 -1.86 -12.85
CA ASP A 324 -5.66 -2.79 -11.72
C ASP A 324 -4.25 -2.67 -11.10
N ASN A 325 -3.23 -2.50 -11.94
CA ASN A 325 -1.84 -2.29 -11.51
C ASN A 325 -1.25 -1.06 -12.19
N PRO A 326 -1.47 0.16 -11.64
CA PRO A 326 -1.02 1.41 -12.27
C PRO A 326 0.49 1.67 -12.13
N ARG A 327 1.19 0.94 -11.27
CA ARG A 327 2.59 1.22 -10.91
C ARG A 327 3.59 1.14 -12.09
N PRO A 328 3.47 0.18 -13.05
CA PRO A 328 4.34 0.18 -14.24
C PRO A 328 4.21 1.46 -15.07
N MET A 329 2.98 2.01 -15.19
CA MET A 329 2.73 3.23 -15.94
C MET A 329 3.16 4.49 -15.19
N LEU A 330 2.86 4.57 -13.89
CA LEU A 330 3.12 5.78 -13.07
C LEU A 330 4.59 5.92 -12.67
N TYR A 331 5.24 4.81 -12.34
CA TYR A 331 6.58 4.82 -11.74
C TYR A 331 7.63 4.06 -12.56
N GLY A 332 7.26 3.50 -13.70
CA GLY A 332 8.14 2.60 -14.46
C GLY A 332 8.50 1.32 -13.70
N SER A 333 7.72 0.94 -12.67
CA SER A 333 8.01 -0.22 -11.82
C SER A 333 8.05 -1.50 -12.63
N GLY A 334 9.11 -2.28 -12.43
CA GLY A 334 9.23 -3.63 -12.98
C GLY A 334 8.30 -4.61 -12.27
N TYR A 335 7.81 -5.58 -13.03
CA TYR A 335 7.10 -6.76 -12.54
C TYR A 335 7.48 -7.97 -13.39
N THR A 336 7.23 -9.16 -12.88
CA THR A 336 7.27 -10.40 -13.65
C THR A 336 5.87 -10.97 -13.81
N SER A 337 5.74 -11.96 -14.71
CA SER A 337 4.49 -12.71 -14.87
C SER A 337 4.79 -14.21 -14.96
N PHE A 338 3.83 -15.01 -14.59
CA PHE A 338 3.90 -16.45 -14.65
C PHE A 338 2.51 -17.07 -14.93
N MET A 339 2.48 -18.34 -15.29
CA MET A 339 1.24 -19.11 -15.51
C MET A 339 0.95 -19.95 -14.26
N PRO A 340 -0.12 -19.66 -13.48
CA PRO A 340 -0.37 -20.37 -12.23
C PRO A 340 -0.66 -21.85 -12.40
N GLY A 341 -1.21 -22.30 -13.53
CA GLY A 341 -1.40 -23.71 -13.85
C GLY A 341 -0.13 -24.44 -14.30
N ARG A 342 0.98 -23.72 -14.53
CA ARG A 342 2.24 -24.23 -15.09
C ARG A 342 3.45 -23.65 -14.38
N VAL A 343 3.36 -23.47 -13.06
CA VAL A 343 4.30 -22.69 -12.26
C VAL A 343 5.72 -23.30 -12.19
N THR A 344 5.85 -24.59 -12.45
CA THR A 344 7.13 -25.31 -12.45
C THR A 344 7.78 -25.43 -13.83
N GLU A 345 7.11 -24.98 -14.90
CA GLU A 345 7.64 -25.07 -16.23
C GLU A 345 8.70 -23.98 -16.51
N PRO A 346 9.71 -24.28 -17.36
CA PRO A 346 10.66 -23.27 -17.83
C PRO A 346 9.96 -22.11 -18.53
N ARG A 347 10.39 -20.88 -18.22
CA ARG A 347 9.85 -19.63 -18.81
C ARG A 347 10.66 -19.20 -20.03
N SER A 348 10.68 -20.04 -21.07
CA SER A 348 11.53 -19.90 -22.26
C SER A 348 11.01 -18.91 -23.30
N ALA A 349 9.70 -18.59 -23.29
CA ALA A 349 9.11 -17.64 -24.22
C ALA A 349 9.20 -16.20 -23.67
N LEU A 350 9.57 -15.25 -24.56
CA LEU A 350 9.59 -13.82 -24.23
C LEU A 350 8.35 -13.14 -24.81
N ALA A 351 7.59 -12.48 -23.94
CA ALA A 351 6.38 -11.76 -24.31
C ALA A 351 6.31 -10.38 -23.64
N ARG A 352 5.49 -9.49 -24.18
CA ARG A 352 5.04 -8.27 -23.52
C ARG A 352 3.61 -8.46 -23.05
N ILE A 353 3.40 -8.38 -21.75
CA ILE A 353 2.07 -8.47 -21.16
C ILE A 353 1.44 -7.07 -21.17
N VAL A 354 0.30 -6.95 -21.83
CA VAL A 354 -0.43 -5.69 -22.00
C VAL A 354 -1.87 -5.83 -21.54
N GLY A 355 -2.44 -4.73 -21.08
CA GLY A 355 -3.83 -4.70 -20.68
C GLY A 355 -4.79 -4.47 -21.85
N LYS A 356 -6.07 -4.28 -21.50
CA LYS A 356 -7.17 -4.06 -22.43
C LYS A 356 -7.59 -2.58 -22.57
N HIS A 357 -6.93 -1.67 -21.85
CA HIS A 357 -7.26 -0.24 -21.95
C HIS A 357 -6.83 0.32 -23.30
N CYS A 358 -7.62 1.26 -23.82
CA CYS A 358 -7.31 1.95 -25.09
C CYS A 358 -6.23 3.01 -24.86
N GLU A 359 -5.05 2.56 -24.43
CA GLU A 359 -3.90 3.39 -24.06
C GLU A 359 -2.59 2.64 -24.39
N SER A 360 -1.70 3.27 -25.14
CA SER A 360 -0.42 2.65 -25.55
C SER A 360 0.52 2.36 -24.38
N GLY A 361 0.36 3.07 -23.27
CA GLY A 361 1.09 2.87 -22.02
C GLY A 361 0.58 1.72 -21.16
N ASP A 362 -0.50 1.03 -21.54
CA ASP A 362 -1.07 -0.08 -20.79
C ASP A 362 -0.23 -1.36 -20.92
N VAL A 363 0.94 -1.32 -20.31
CA VAL A 363 1.93 -2.39 -20.28
C VAL A 363 2.16 -2.81 -18.84
N LEU A 364 1.72 -4.02 -18.50
CA LEU A 364 1.91 -4.62 -17.16
C LEU A 364 3.33 -5.13 -16.98
N VAL A 365 3.85 -5.89 -17.97
CA VAL A 365 5.22 -6.38 -17.96
C VAL A 365 5.85 -6.17 -19.35
N ARG A 366 6.93 -5.39 -19.38
CA ARG A 366 7.57 -5.01 -20.65
C ARG A 366 8.24 -6.19 -21.36
N GLU A 367 8.87 -7.06 -20.58
CA GLU A 367 9.61 -8.23 -21.04
C GLU A 367 9.39 -9.35 -20.03
N ALA A 368 8.33 -10.12 -20.27
CA ALA A 368 7.96 -11.25 -19.45
C ALA A 368 8.56 -12.55 -20.02
N SER A 369 9.30 -13.28 -19.20
CA SER A 369 9.62 -14.68 -19.46
C SER A 369 8.46 -15.54 -18.97
N ILE A 370 7.83 -16.30 -19.87
CA ILE A 370 6.67 -17.16 -19.59
C ILE A 370 6.89 -18.54 -20.23
N PRO A 371 6.16 -19.61 -19.80
CA PRO A 371 6.16 -20.88 -20.49
C PRO A 371 5.75 -20.75 -21.95
N GLU A 372 6.30 -21.61 -22.81
CA GLU A 372 5.93 -21.64 -24.24
C GLU A 372 4.48 -22.05 -24.47
N GLY A 373 3.94 -21.63 -25.63
CA GLY A 373 2.62 -22.05 -26.08
C GLY A 373 1.46 -21.43 -25.33
N VAL A 374 1.64 -20.20 -24.77
CA VAL A 374 0.54 -19.40 -24.22
C VAL A 374 -0.54 -19.17 -25.28
N ARG A 375 -1.81 -19.27 -24.89
CA ARG A 375 -2.98 -19.13 -25.77
C ARG A 375 -4.13 -18.42 -25.08
N VAL A 376 -5.10 -18.02 -25.86
CA VAL A 376 -6.36 -17.42 -25.38
C VAL A 376 -7.05 -18.40 -24.42
N GLY A 377 -7.49 -17.88 -23.29
CA GLY A 377 -8.11 -18.63 -22.20
C GLY A 377 -7.15 -19.11 -21.11
N ASP A 378 -5.85 -19.07 -21.35
CA ASP A 378 -4.87 -19.35 -20.29
C ASP A 378 -4.91 -18.27 -19.20
N LEU A 379 -4.49 -18.64 -17.97
CA LEU A 379 -4.31 -17.69 -16.88
C LEU A 379 -2.86 -17.22 -16.83
N LEU A 380 -2.70 -15.89 -16.64
CA LEU A 380 -1.45 -15.24 -16.26
C LEU A 380 -1.60 -14.58 -14.89
N ALA A 381 -0.55 -14.61 -14.09
CA ALA A 381 -0.50 -13.93 -12.81
C ALA A 381 0.71 -13.02 -12.71
N THR A 382 0.54 -11.92 -11.98
CA THR A 382 1.61 -10.99 -11.59
C THR A 382 1.76 -11.04 -10.08
N PRO A 383 2.94 -11.36 -9.52
CA PRO A 383 3.16 -11.43 -8.09
C PRO A 383 3.39 -10.04 -7.48
N VAL A 384 3.41 -9.96 -6.15
CA VAL A 384 3.74 -8.77 -5.35
C VAL A 384 2.81 -7.58 -5.66
N THR A 385 1.53 -7.84 -5.90
CA THR A 385 0.56 -6.80 -6.28
C THR A 385 -0.32 -6.32 -5.12
N GLY A 386 -0.09 -6.81 -3.90
CA GLY A 386 -0.93 -6.54 -2.75
C GLY A 386 -0.88 -5.11 -2.20
N ALA A 387 0.12 -4.31 -2.59
CA ALA A 387 0.22 -2.91 -2.18
C ALA A 387 0.20 -1.98 -3.39
N TYR A 388 -0.63 -0.92 -3.29
CA TYR A 388 -0.74 0.13 -4.32
C TYR A 388 -1.19 -0.39 -5.70
N GLY A 389 -1.79 -1.59 -5.76
CA GLY A 389 -2.53 -2.11 -6.90
C GLY A 389 -3.99 -1.68 -6.78
N TYR A 390 -4.79 -2.45 -6.03
CA TYR A 390 -6.21 -2.16 -5.83
C TYR A 390 -6.49 -0.75 -5.29
N SER A 391 -5.71 -0.27 -4.31
CA SER A 391 -5.90 1.06 -3.68
C SER A 391 -5.73 2.22 -4.66
N MET A 392 -4.88 2.07 -5.68
CA MET A 392 -4.66 3.08 -6.72
C MET A 392 -5.40 2.75 -8.01
N GLY A 393 -6.23 1.71 -7.99
CA GLY A 393 -7.00 1.26 -9.14
C GLY A 393 -8.00 2.31 -9.62
N SER A 394 -8.35 2.22 -10.90
CA SER A 394 -9.30 3.13 -11.54
C SER A 394 -10.23 2.38 -12.50
N SER A 395 -11.37 2.99 -12.80
CA SER A 395 -12.32 2.50 -13.82
C SER A 395 -12.11 3.20 -15.16
N TYR A 396 -10.84 3.45 -15.55
CA TYR A 396 -10.54 4.05 -16.86
C TYR A 396 -11.11 3.22 -18.01
N ASN A 397 -11.58 3.84 -19.07
CA ASN A 397 -12.40 3.25 -20.11
C ASN A 397 -13.70 2.58 -19.61
N ARG A 398 -14.20 2.92 -18.41
CA ARG A 398 -15.36 2.28 -17.77
C ARG A 398 -15.17 0.76 -17.61
N ILE A 399 -13.93 0.30 -17.38
CA ILE A 399 -13.65 -1.10 -17.06
C ILE A 399 -13.90 -1.29 -15.55
N PRO A 400 -14.73 -2.26 -15.15
CA PRO A 400 -14.99 -2.54 -13.74
C PRO A 400 -13.72 -2.90 -12.98
N ARG A 401 -13.56 -2.36 -11.77
CA ARG A 401 -12.48 -2.78 -10.88
C ARG A 401 -12.65 -4.23 -10.47
N PRO A 402 -11.55 -5.00 -10.35
CA PRO A 402 -11.58 -6.43 -10.04
C PRO A 402 -12.06 -6.72 -8.61
N SER A 403 -12.45 -7.97 -8.39
CA SER A 403 -12.71 -8.50 -7.05
C SER A 403 -11.42 -8.70 -6.27
N VAL A 404 -11.56 -8.73 -4.94
CA VAL A 404 -10.49 -9.10 -4.00
C VAL A 404 -10.97 -10.29 -3.17
N VAL A 405 -10.16 -11.33 -3.13
CA VAL A 405 -10.40 -12.56 -2.39
C VAL A 405 -9.27 -12.79 -1.39
N PHE A 406 -9.62 -13.11 -0.15
CA PHE A 406 -8.69 -13.64 0.85
C PHE A 406 -8.75 -15.16 0.84
N VAL A 407 -7.58 -15.79 0.82
CA VAL A 407 -7.45 -17.26 0.86
C VAL A 407 -6.72 -17.69 2.14
N SER A 408 -7.24 -18.72 2.79
CA SER A 408 -6.66 -19.32 3.99
C SER A 408 -7.24 -20.70 4.24
N ASN A 409 -6.41 -21.65 4.66
CA ASN A 409 -6.83 -22.99 5.10
C ASN A 409 -7.75 -23.73 4.10
N GLY A 410 -7.44 -23.63 2.80
CA GLY A 410 -8.19 -24.27 1.73
C GLY A 410 -9.53 -23.59 1.40
N THR A 411 -9.78 -22.39 1.89
CA THR A 411 -10.99 -21.62 1.63
C THR A 411 -10.67 -20.29 0.97
N ALA A 412 -11.60 -19.81 0.13
CA ALA A 412 -11.55 -18.50 -0.50
C ALA A 412 -12.75 -17.67 -0.04
N ARG A 413 -12.51 -16.42 0.36
CA ARG A 413 -13.50 -15.50 0.87
C ARG A 413 -13.48 -14.19 0.09
N LEU A 414 -14.58 -13.85 -0.59
CA LEU A 414 -14.74 -12.57 -1.27
C LEU A 414 -14.78 -11.44 -0.22
N VAL A 415 -13.83 -10.51 -0.28
CA VAL A 415 -13.75 -9.37 0.63
C VAL A 415 -14.09 -8.05 -0.04
N VAL A 416 -13.88 -7.95 -1.35
CA VAL A 416 -14.37 -6.86 -2.20
C VAL A 416 -14.94 -7.47 -3.48
N ARG A 417 -16.21 -7.21 -3.76
CA ARG A 417 -16.82 -7.69 -5.01
C ARG A 417 -16.31 -6.89 -6.22
N ARG A 418 -16.36 -7.50 -7.38
CA ARG A 418 -16.16 -6.81 -8.65
C ARG A 418 -17.20 -5.71 -8.83
N GLU A 419 -16.83 -4.58 -9.40
CA GLU A 419 -17.80 -3.60 -9.85
C GLU A 419 -18.68 -4.17 -10.97
N THR A 420 -19.95 -3.87 -10.94
CA THR A 420 -20.90 -4.13 -12.04
C THR A 420 -20.92 -2.95 -13.01
N LEU A 421 -21.55 -3.13 -14.17
CA LEU A 421 -21.75 -2.00 -15.10
C LEU A 421 -22.66 -0.92 -14.48
N GLU A 422 -23.58 -1.31 -13.61
CA GLU A 422 -24.46 -0.42 -12.85
C GLU A 422 -23.66 0.41 -11.84
N ASP A 423 -22.67 -0.18 -11.17
CA ASP A 423 -21.79 0.57 -10.26
C ASP A 423 -21.05 1.69 -11.00
N LEU A 424 -20.61 1.44 -12.24
CA LEU A 424 -19.86 2.43 -13.03
C LEU A 424 -20.68 3.68 -13.38
N ILE A 425 -22.01 3.56 -13.41
CA ILE A 425 -22.90 4.68 -13.72
C ILE A 425 -23.70 5.16 -12.51
N SER A 426 -23.50 4.57 -11.34
CA SER A 426 -24.28 4.85 -10.13
C SER A 426 -24.19 6.29 -9.63
N LEU A 427 -23.11 7.00 -9.97
CA LEU A 427 -22.90 8.40 -9.63
C LEU A 427 -23.28 9.37 -10.76
N ASP A 428 -23.62 8.85 -11.95
CA ASP A 428 -23.99 9.70 -13.09
C ASP A 428 -25.40 10.26 -12.85
N THR A 429 -25.56 11.56 -13.07
CA THR A 429 -26.86 12.22 -12.98
C THR A 429 -27.32 12.64 -14.39
N VAL A 430 -28.52 12.22 -14.77
CA VAL A 430 -29.15 12.64 -16.01
C VAL A 430 -30.33 13.53 -15.67
N SER A 431 -30.30 14.79 -16.12
CA SER A 431 -31.42 15.71 -15.98
C SER A 431 -32.47 15.35 -17.02
N TYR A 432 -33.52 14.63 -16.64
CA TYR A 432 -34.67 14.35 -17.52
C TYR A 432 -35.61 15.57 -17.56
N THR A 433 -35.31 16.54 -18.38
CA THR A 433 -36.17 17.69 -18.56
C THR A 433 -37.42 17.38 -19.41
N HIS A 434 -37.52 16.23 -20.08
CA HIS A 434 -38.65 15.93 -21.00
C HIS A 434 -39.02 14.43 -21.15
N LEU A 435 -38.97 13.62 -20.11
CA LEU A 435 -39.63 12.31 -20.14
C LEU A 435 -40.86 12.32 -19.24
N THR A 436 -41.97 12.82 -19.76
CA THR A 436 -43.30 12.43 -19.26
C THR A 436 -43.45 10.93 -19.52
N LEU A 437 -43.48 10.15 -18.44
CA LEU A 437 -43.92 8.76 -18.53
C LEU A 437 -45.30 8.73 -19.21
N PRO A 438 -45.53 7.85 -20.22
CA PRO A 438 -46.89 7.70 -20.76
C PRO A 438 -47.78 7.24 -19.62
N THR A 439 -48.75 8.09 -19.25
CA THR A 439 -49.86 7.72 -18.40
C THR A 439 -50.57 6.55 -19.08
N LYS A 440 -50.51 5.37 -18.44
CA LYS A 440 -51.36 4.25 -18.84
C LYS A 440 -52.82 4.73 -18.73
N ALA A 441 -53.50 4.81 -19.89
CA ALA A 441 -54.96 4.89 -19.98
C ALA A 441 -55.58 3.54 -19.60
#